data_3e684844de1a74ea10e5957cd2c6a2c1
#
_entry.id   3e684844de1a74ea10e5957cd2c6a2c1
#
_cell.length_a   1.000
_cell.length_b   1.000
_cell.length_c   1.000
_cell.angle_alpha   90.00
_cell.angle_beta   90.00
_cell.angle_gamma   90.00
#
_symmetry.space_group_name_H-M   'P 1'
#
loop_
_entity.id
_entity.type
_entity.pdbx_description
1 polymer ?
#
loop_
_entity_poly.entity_id
_entity_poly.type
_entity_poly.pdbx_seq_one_letter_code
_entity_poly.pdbx_strand_id
1 'polypeptide(L)'
;MLEELQRRNFSSETIREYIGAVERFARHFGKRPDQLGPDHIRKYQAYLLHERKLAVGTVVAQTAGLRFFFVRTLKRRFPPDSIPYPKYPSHRIPKVISPEEVAQLIDAASNLQARAILMTLYSTGMRRSELVRLRVEDIDSKRMVVHIRQGKGGKDRDVPLCPKLLETLREYWRWRKSKTWLFPQIGSRGKTGHITAHTVWYACDQAARHAGLKKRVSPHMLRHSFATHLLENGADLPTIQILMGHADLEATSIYLHLSRRHLEKTINPLEHLTISGVGETNRFYHRPRQK
;
A
#
# COMPACT_ATOMS: atom_id res chain seq x y z
N MET A 1 -5.16 -14.29 25.57
CA MET A 1 -5.00 -13.40 24.41
C MET A 1 -5.00 -14.16 23.09
N LEU A 2 -4.18 -15.21 22.94
CA LEU A 2 -4.13 -15.99 21.69
C LEU A 2 -5.51 -16.53 21.30
N GLU A 3 -6.18 -17.26 22.19
CA GLU A 3 -7.52 -17.80 21.97
C GLU A 3 -8.55 -16.73 21.58
N GLU A 4 -8.51 -15.56 22.21
CA GLU A 4 -9.41 -14.46 21.92
C GLU A 4 -9.16 -13.86 20.51
N LEU A 5 -7.90 -13.80 20.07
CA LEU A 5 -7.54 -13.39 18.72
C LEU A 5 -7.99 -14.44 17.67
N GLN A 6 -7.77 -15.73 17.97
CA GLN A 6 -8.19 -16.83 17.10
C GLN A 6 -9.71 -16.90 16.97
N ARG A 7 -10.44 -16.80 18.09
CA ARG A 7 -11.91 -16.80 18.11
C ARG A 7 -12.51 -15.66 17.27
N ARG A 8 -11.79 -14.52 17.17
CA ARG A 8 -12.18 -13.37 16.34
C ARG A 8 -11.66 -13.43 14.92
N ASN A 9 -11.09 -14.56 14.50
CA ASN A 9 -10.56 -14.80 13.17
C ASN A 9 -9.53 -13.76 12.71
N PHE A 10 -8.65 -13.30 13.63
CA PHE A 10 -7.53 -12.44 13.24
C PHE A 10 -6.52 -13.23 12.41
N SER A 11 -5.88 -12.57 11.43
CA SER A 11 -4.83 -13.20 10.63
C SER A 11 -3.65 -13.63 11.50
N SER A 12 -2.94 -14.68 11.09
CA SER A 12 -1.74 -15.16 11.79
C SER A 12 -0.66 -14.09 11.94
N GLU A 13 -0.57 -13.15 11.01
CA GLU A 13 0.34 -12.01 11.05
C GLU A 13 -0.07 -11.03 12.14
N THR A 14 -1.35 -10.64 12.19
CA THR A 14 -1.89 -9.75 13.24
C THR A 14 -1.76 -10.37 14.62
N ILE A 15 -2.02 -11.68 14.74
CA ILE A 15 -1.84 -12.42 16.01
C ILE A 15 -0.39 -12.31 16.49
N ARG A 16 0.58 -12.56 15.61
CA ARG A 16 2.02 -12.48 15.92
C ARG A 16 2.42 -11.05 16.32
N GLU A 17 1.94 -10.06 15.59
CA GLU A 17 2.25 -8.66 15.89
C GLU A 17 1.70 -8.22 17.24
N TYR A 18 0.44 -8.57 17.56
CA TYR A 18 -0.20 -8.19 18.80
C TYR A 18 0.44 -8.87 20.02
N ILE A 19 0.73 -10.18 19.92
CA ILE A 19 1.42 -10.91 21.00
C ILE A 19 2.82 -10.33 21.18
N GLY A 20 3.58 -10.14 20.10
CA GLY A 20 4.91 -9.56 20.15
C GLY A 20 4.94 -8.12 20.70
N ALA A 21 3.87 -7.33 20.51
CA ALA A 21 3.75 -6.01 21.11
C ALA A 21 3.65 -6.10 22.64
N VAL A 22 2.84 -7.05 23.16
CA VAL A 22 2.68 -7.26 24.61
C VAL A 22 3.99 -7.80 25.23
N GLU A 23 4.66 -8.72 24.55
CA GLU A 23 5.95 -9.26 25.00
C GLU A 23 7.03 -8.17 25.09
N ARG A 24 7.18 -7.34 24.05
CA ARG A 24 8.13 -6.22 24.05
C ARG A 24 7.84 -5.20 25.14
N PHE A 25 6.55 -4.92 25.38
CA PHE A 25 6.10 -4.03 26.44
C PHE A 25 6.44 -4.57 27.84
N ALA A 26 6.12 -5.83 28.11
CA ALA A 26 6.44 -6.49 29.37
C ALA A 26 7.96 -6.54 29.63
N ARG A 27 8.74 -6.87 28.59
CA ARG A 27 10.20 -6.89 28.66
C ARG A 27 10.81 -5.53 28.96
N HIS A 28 10.25 -4.46 28.41
CA HIS A 28 10.73 -3.09 28.64
C HIS A 28 10.62 -2.69 30.11
N PHE A 29 9.57 -3.11 30.82
CA PHE A 29 9.40 -2.77 32.23
C PHE A 29 9.89 -3.87 33.20
N GLY A 30 10.32 -5.03 32.69
CA GLY A 30 10.74 -6.16 33.52
C GLY A 30 9.62 -6.70 34.42
N LYS A 31 8.35 -6.49 34.04
CA LYS A 31 7.17 -6.86 34.83
C LYS A 31 6.19 -7.67 34.01
N ARG A 32 5.37 -8.46 34.70
CA ARG A 32 4.25 -9.16 34.03
C ARG A 32 3.30 -8.14 33.42
N PRO A 33 2.81 -8.37 32.18
CA PRO A 33 1.97 -7.40 31.48
C PRO A 33 0.65 -7.11 32.19
N ASP A 34 0.11 -8.05 32.96
CA ASP A 34 -1.09 -7.87 33.78
C ASP A 34 -0.90 -6.94 35.00
N GLN A 35 0.32 -6.69 35.41
CA GLN A 35 0.66 -5.73 36.49
C GLN A 35 0.87 -4.30 35.98
N LEU A 36 0.90 -4.12 34.67
CA LEU A 36 1.09 -2.83 34.02
C LEU A 36 -0.28 -2.17 33.74
N GLY A 37 -0.26 -0.88 33.42
CA GLY A 37 -1.48 -0.10 33.19
C GLY A 37 -1.27 1.03 32.18
N PRO A 38 -2.26 1.96 32.04
CA PRO A 38 -2.26 3.05 31.08
C PRO A 38 -1.04 3.95 31.15
N ASP A 39 -0.57 4.27 32.36
CA ASP A 39 0.61 5.12 32.55
C ASP A 39 1.89 4.49 32.01
N HIS A 40 2.01 3.17 32.16
CA HIS A 40 3.11 2.43 31.56
C HIS A 40 3.02 2.45 30.02
N ILE A 41 1.81 2.38 29.46
CA ILE A 41 1.63 2.45 28.01
C ILE A 41 2.03 3.84 27.49
N ARG A 42 1.62 4.92 28.16
CA ARG A 42 2.04 6.29 27.79
C ARG A 42 3.55 6.47 27.84
N LYS A 43 4.20 6.01 28.92
CA LYS A 43 5.67 6.03 29.04
C LYS A 43 6.34 5.22 27.93
N TYR A 44 5.79 4.04 27.60
CA TYR A 44 6.31 3.20 26.53
C TYR A 44 6.15 3.83 25.16
N GLN A 45 5.00 4.47 24.88
CA GLN A 45 4.80 5.23 23.63
C GLN A 45 5.84 6.36 23.49
N ALA A 46 6.08 7.12 24.56
CA ALA A 46 7.11 8.16 24.58
C ALA A 46 8.50 7.59 24.30
N TYR A 47 8.87 6.49 24.96
CA TYR A 47 10.12 5.76 24.71
C TYR A 47 10.25 5.33 23.25
N LEU A 48 9.20 4.72 22.66
CA LEU A 48 9.22 4.27 21.27
C LEU A 48 9.38 5.42 20.27
N LEU A 49 8.73 6.57 20.53
CA LEU A 49 8.78 7.74 19.66
C LEU A 49 10.07 8.54 19.80
N HIS A 50 10.51 8.82 21.02
CA HIS A 50 11.60 9.77 21.28
C HIS A 50 12.98 9.09 21.39
N GLU A 51 13.07 7.96 22.08
CA GLU A 51 14.33 7.24 22.25
C GLU A 51 14.60 6.26 21.12
N ARG A 52 13.62 5.39 20.79
CA ARG A 52 13.76 4.42 19.71
C ARG A 52 13.50 5.02 18.31
N LYS A 53 12.97 6.23 18.24
CA LYS A 53 12.66 6.98 17.01
C LYS A 53 11.88 6.14 15.97
N LEU A 54 10.96 5.31 16.45
CA LEU A 54 10.14 4.48 15.58
C LEU A 54 9.10 5.32 14.82
N ALA A 55 8.75 4.87 13.61
CA ALA A 55 7.68 5.50 12.84
C ALA A 55 6.36 5.46 13.61
N VAL A 56 5.57 6.54 13.56
CA VAL A 56 4.28 6.66 14.24
C VAL A 56 3.36 5.47 13.96
N GLY A 57 3.30 5.00 12.68
CA GLY A 57 2.52 3.82 12.32
C GLY A 57 2.92 2.55 13.06
N THR A 58 4.21 2.36 13.35
CA THR A 58 4.70 1.24 14.15
C THR A 58 4.22 1.36 15.60
N VAL A 59 4.27 2.57 16.17
CA VAL A 59 3.80 2.80 17.54
C VAL A 59 2.29 2.62 17.65
N VAL A 60 1.53 3.08 16.65
CA VAL A 60 0.08 2.85 16.55
C VAL A 60 -0.25 1.35 16.51
N ALA A 61 0.46 0.56 15.71
CA ALA A 61 0.26 -0.89 15.64
C ALA A 61 0.55 -1.58 16.98
N GLN A 62 1.65 -1.20 17.66
CA GLN A 62 1.96 -1.73 18.99
C GLN A 62 0.90 -1.30 20.02
N THR A 63 0.45 -0.05 19.99
CA THR A 63 -0.62 0.45 20.86
C THR A 63 -1.92 -0.33 20.66
N ALA A 64 -2.27 -0.66 19.40
CA ALA A 64 -3.45 -1.48 19.10
C ALA A 64 -3.38 -2.88 19.76
N GLY A 65 -2.22 -3.55 19.70
CA GLY A 65 -1.99 -4.82 20.39
C GLY A 65 -2.11 -4.70 21.92
N LEU A 66 -1.55 -3.64 22.51
CA LEU A 66 -1.66 -3.37 23.94
C LEU A 66 -3.11 -3.08 24.34
N ARG A 67 -3.83 -2.23 23.58
CA ARG A 67 -5.27 -1.97 23.83
C ARG A 67 -6.08 -3.26 23.76
N PHE A 68 -5.82 -4.10 22.77
CA PHE A 68 -6.50 -5.38 22.67
C PHE A 68 -6.24 -6.26 23.92
N PHE A 69 -5.01 -6.34 24.38
CA PHE A 69 -4.65 -7.09 25.56
C PHE A 69 -5.39 -6.57 26.81
N PHE A 70 -5.28 -5.30 27.11
CA PHE A 70 -5.87 -4.73 28.33
C PHE A 70 -7.39 -4.71 28.29
N VAL A 71 -7.99 -4.31 27.17
CA VAL A 71 -9.45 -4.09 27.08
C VAL A 71 -10.19 -5.40 26.77
N ARG A 72 -9.66 -6.24 25.86
CA ARG A 72 -10.36 -7.44 25.40
C ARG A 72 -9.95 -8.69 26.15
N THR A 73 -8.65 -8.86 26.46
CA THR A 73 -8.15 -10.05 27.14
C THR A 73 -8.31 -9.92 28.66
N LEU A 74 -7.85 -8.83 29.26
CA LEU A 74 -7.97 -8.59 30.70
C LEU A 74 -9.32 -7.98 31.13
N LYS A 75 -10.17 -7.60 30.15
CA LYS A 75 -11.49 -6.99 30.37
C LYS A 75 -11.45 -5.75 31.28
N ARG A 76 -10.31 -5.03 31.28
CA ARG A 76 -10.16 -3.80 32.06
C ARG A 76 -10.96 -2.67 31.42
N ARG A 77 -11.70 -1.92 32.22
CA ARG A 77 -12.38 -0.71 31.81
C ARG A 77 -11.41 0.46 31.95
N PHE A 78 -11.12 1.13 30.84
CA PHE A 78 -10.35 2.37 30.82
C PHE A 78 -11.20 3.48 30.20
N PRO A 79 -11.11 4.73 30.71
CA PRO A 79 -11.64 5.87 29.98
C PRO A 79 -11.09 5.91 28.56
N PRO A 80 -11.86 6.39 27.57
CA PRO A 80 -11.45 6.39 26.15
C PRO A 80 -10.06 6.97 25.91
N ASP A 81 -9.68 8.04 26.61
CA ASP A 81 -8.43 8.76 26.46
C ASP A 81 -7.26 8.22 27.31
N SER A 82 -7.49 7.15 28.06
CA SER A 82 -6.42 6.59 28.92
C SER A 82 -5.26 5.99 28.11
N ILE A 83 -5.53 5.52 26.89
CA ILE A 83 -4.53 4.96 25.98
C ILE A 83 -4.75 5.61 24.60
N PRO A 84 -4.32 6.87 24.41
CA PRO A 84 -4.49 7.55 23.13
C PRO A 84 -3.61 6.92 22.06
N TYR A 85 -4.09 6.92 20.80
CA TYR A 85 -3.22 6.65 19.67
C TYR A 85 -2.35 7.87 19.36
N PRO A 86 -1.06 7.69 19.07
CA PRO A 86 -0.24 8.79 18.57
C PRO A 86 -0.86 9.38 17.30
N LYS A 87 -0.90 10.71 17.22
CA LYS A 87 -1.37 11.40 16.01
C LYS A 87 -0.36 11.19 14.89
N TYR A 88 -0.85 10.86 13.69
CA TYR A 88 -0.01 10.88 12.50
C TYR A 88 0.43 12.32 12.22
N PRO A 89 1.71 12.56 11.92
CA PRO A 89 2.05 13.81 11.25
C PRO A 89 1.27 13.87 9.95
N SER A 90 0.89 15.08 9.51
CA SER A 90 0.06 15.32 8.32
C SER A 90 0.27 14.30 7.21
N HIS A 91 -0.81 13.88 6.54
CA HIS A 91 -0.77 12.83 5.52
C HIS A 91 0.39 13.03 4.54
N ARG A 92 1.39 12.18 4.64
CA ARG A 92 2.47 12.17 3.64
C ARG A 92 1.88 11.66 2.33
N ILE A 93 1.88 12.52 1.33
CA ILE A 93 1.53 12.12 -0.03
C ILE A 93 2.43 10.94 -0.44
N PRO A 94 1.87 9.81 -0.88
CA PRO A 94 2.67 8.67 -1.30
C PRO A 94 3.65 9.06 -2.40
N LYS A 95 4.87 8.56 -2.32
CA LYS A 95 5.85 8.74 -3.39
C LYS A 95 5.49 7.83 -4.56
N VAL A 96 5.46 8.39 -5.75
CA VAL A 96 5.27 7.66 -7.01
C VAL A 96 6.51 7.81 -7.89
N ILE A 97 6.71 6.88 -8.80
CA ILE A 97 7.72 6.95 -9.87
C ILE A 97 7.01 7.17 -11.21
N SER A 98 7.66 7.88 -12.13
CA SER A 98 7.07 8.18 -13.44
C SER A 98 6.97 6.93 -14.34
N PRO A 99 6.17 6.97 -15.41
CA PRO A 99 6.12 5.88 -16.39
C PRO A 99 7.49 5.51 -16.95
N GLU A 100 8.37 6.50 -17.19
CA GLU A 100 9.74 6.33 -17.68
C GLU A 100 10.60 5.63 -16.63
N GLU A 101 10.50 6.05 -15.35
CA GLU A 101 11.20 5.38 -14.24
C GLU A 101 10.71 3.93 -14.05
N VAL A 102 9.43 3.64 -14.31
CA VAL A 102 8.90 2.27 -14.28
C VAL A 102 9.48 1.44 -15.42
N ALA A 103 9.56 2.00 -16.63
CA ALA A 103 10.17 1.31 -17.77
C ALA A 103 11.64 0.98 -17.49
N GLN A 104 12.43 1.94 -17.03
CA GLN A 104 13.82 1.75 -16.62
C GLN A 104 13.97 0.67 -15.54
N LEU A 105 13.09 0.68 -14.54
CA LEU A 105 13.07 -0.32 -13.47
C LEU A 105 12.83 -1.74 -14.00
N ILE A 106 11.88 -1.92 -14.92
CA ILE A 106 11.55 -3.22 -15.51
C ILE A 106 12.69 -3.71 -16.40
N ASP A 107 13.31 -2.81 -17.17
CA ASP A 107 14.42 -3.17 -18.07
C ASP A 107 15.71 -3.49 -17.31
N ALA A 108 15.92 -2.88 -16.15
CA ALA A 108 17.04 -3.17 -15.26
C ALA A 108 16.86 -4.44 -14.39
N ALA A 109 15.78 -5.19 -14.58
CA ALA A 109 15.56 -6.43 -13.85
C ALA A 109 16.68 -7.45 -14.09
N SER A 110 17.25 -8.00 -13.02
CA SER A 110 18.43 -8.88 -13.06
C SER A 110 18.18 -10.24 -13.73
N ASN A 111 16.94 -10.66 -13.83
CA ASN A 111 16.54 -11.95 -14.43
C ASN A 111 15.05 -11.94 -14.78
N LEU A 112 14.62 -12.95 -15.53
CA LEU A 112 13.25 -13.09 -16.02
C LEU A 112 12.21 -13.17 -14.87
N GLN A 113 12.56 -13.78 -13.74
CA GLN A 113 11.66 -13.82 -12.56
C GLN A 113 11.44 -12.42 -11.97
N ALA A 114 12.51 -11.65 -11.80
CA ALA A 114 12.42 -10.28 -11.30
C ALA A 114 11.60 -9.41 -12.28
N ARG A 115 11.83 -9.52 -13.59
CA ARG A 115 11.06 -8.84 -14.63
C ARG A 115 9.56 -9.18 -14.55
N ALA A 116 9.23 -10.47 -14.48
CA ALA A 116 7.86 -10.92 -14.36
C ALA A 116 7.19 -10.41 -13.06
N ILE A 117 7.90 -10.40 -11.93
CA ILE A 117 7.42 -9.85 -10.66
C ILE A 117 7.10 -8.35 -10.79
N LEU A 118 8.04 -7.56 -11.32
CA LEU A 118 7.88 -6.11 -11.49
C LEU A 118 6.72 -5.76 -12.41
N MET A 119 6.65 -6.43 -13.57
CA MET A 119 5.57 -6.23 -14.53
C MET A 119 4.21 -6.62 -13.94
N THR A 120 4.12 -7.74 -13.19
CA THR A 120 2.88 -8.15 -12.54
C THR A 120 2.44 -7.13 -11.50
N LEU A 121 3.35 -6.66 -10.62
CA LEU A 121 3.04 -5.64 -9.61
C LEU A 121 2.51 -4.36 -10.23
N TYR A 122 3.18 -3.87 -11.27
CA TYR A 122 2.83 -2.59 -11.88
C TYR A 122 1.57 -2.68 -12.74
N SER A 123 1.36 -3.74 -13.52
CA SER A 123 0.21 -3.81 -14.42
C SER A 123 -1.09 -4.19 -13.73
N THR A 124 -1.04 -4.77 -12.52
CA THR A 124 -2.22 -5.21 -11.78
C THR A 124 -2.48 -4.41 -10.50
N GLY A 125 -1.51 -3.64 -10.06
CA GLY A 125 -1.58 -2.93 -8.79
C GLY A 125 -1.81 -3.82 -7.57
N MET A 126 -1.59 -5.15 -7.68
CA MET A 126 -1.83 -6.08 -6.57
C MET A 126 -0.91 -5.83 -5.38
N ARG A 127 -1.34 -6.27 -4.20
CA ARG A 127 -0.51 -6.23 -3.00
C ARG A 127 0.61 -7.26 -3.08
N ARG A 128 1.74 -6.99 -2.42
CA ARG A 128 2.86 -7.94 -2.31
C ARG A 128 2.40 -9.33 -1.82
N SER A 129 1.52 -9.37 -0.83
CA SER A 129 0.97 -10.62 -0.29
C SER A 129 0.06 -11.37 -1.26
N GLU A 130 -0.60 -10.67 -2.18
CA GLU A 130 -1.41 -11.26 -3.25
C GLU A 130 -0.49 -11.87 -4.32
N LEU A 131 0.55 -11.15 -4.74
CA LEU A 131 1.51 -11.63 -5.74
C LEU A 131 2.21 -12.92 -5.32
N VAL A 132 2.68 -13.03 -4.08
CA VAL A 132 3.38 -14.25 -3.63
C VAL A 132 2.48 -15.48 -3.66
N ARG A 133 1.16 -15.31 -3.52
CA ARG A 133 0.16 -16.39 -3.52
C ARG A 133 -0.49 -16.62 -4.89
N LEU A 134 -0.05 -15.90 -5.92
CA LEU A 134 -0.62 -16.01 -7.26
C LEU A 134 -0.33 -17.39 -7.85
N ARG A 135 -1.36 -18.05 -8.38
CA ARG A 135 -1.26 -19.37 -8.99
C ARG A 135 -1.22 -19.27 -10.51
N VAL A 136 -0.77 -20.32 -11.15
CA VAL A 136 -0.79 -20.40 -12.64
C VAL A 136 -2.23 -20.35 -13.16
N GLU A 137 -3.16 -20.99 -12.46
CA GLU A 137 -4.59 -21.03 -12.80
C GLU A 137 -5.32 -19.68 -12.64
N ASP A 138 -4.70 -18.72 -11.92
CA ASP A 138 -5.27 -17.37 -11.75
C ASP A 138 -5.05 -16.49 -12.99
N ILE A 139 -4.26 -16.96 -13.96
CA ILE A 139 -4.02 -16.25 -15.22
C ILE A 139 -4.97 -16.78 -16.30
N ASP A 140 -6.09 -16.09 -16.48
CA ASP A 140 -7.04 -16.43 -17.57
C ASP A 140 -6.66 -15.69 -18.85
N SER A 141 -5.89 -16.37 -19.69
CA SER A 141 -5.45 -15.82 -20.98
C SER A 141 -6.54 -15.80 -22.05
N LYS A 142 -7.69 -16.46 -21.84
CA LYS A 142 -8.83 -16.40 -22.77
C LYS A 142 -9.68 -15.15 -22.50
N ARG A 143 -9.94 -14.87 -21.21
CA ARG A 143 -10.71 -13.67 -20.80
C ARG A 143 -9.81 -12.44 -20.62
N MET A 144 -8.49 -12.60 -20.70
CA MET A 144 -7.49 -11.55 -20.47
C MET A 144 -7.65 -10.89 -19.09
N VAL A 145 -7.75 -11.71 -18.05
CA VAL A 145 -7.84 -11.27 -16.66
C VAL A 145 -6.89 -12.04 -15.74
N VAL A 146 -6.53 -11.42 -14.63
CA VAL A 146 -5.83 -12.02 -13.51
C VAL A 146 -6.79 -12.07 -12.32
N HIS A 147 -7.07 -13.28 -11.83
CA HIS A 147 -7.91 -13.50 -10.65
C HIS A 147 -7.09 -13.29 -9.38
N ILE A 148 -7.42 -12.30 -8.58
CA ILE A 148 -6.75 -12.04 -7.29
C ILE A 148 -7.65 -12.55 -6.18
N ARG A 149 -7.27 -13.71 -5.61
CA ARG A 149 -8.02 -14.38 -4.55
C ARG A 149 -7.64 -13.85 -3.18
N GLN A 150 -8.61 -13.86 -2.25
CA GLN A 150 -8.41 -13.52 -0.83
C GLN A 150 -7.69 -12.19 -0.61
N GLY A 151 -8.14 -11.14 -1.28
CA GLY A 151 -7.71 -9.78 -1.02
C GLY A 151 -7.96 -9.36 0.44
N LYS A 152 -7.56 -8.15 0.82
CA LYS A 152 -7.84 -7.61 2.16
C LYS A 152 -9.35 -7.68 2.46
N GLY A 153 -9.73 -8.40 3.52
CA GLY A 153 -11.14 -8.65 3.86
C GLY A 153 -11.78 -9.85 3.14
N GLY A 154 -10.98 -10.74 2.50
CA GLY A 154 -11.46 -11.97 1.87
C GLY A 154 -12.21 -11.77 0.54
N LYS A 155 -12.15 -10.57 -0.05
CA LYS A 155 -12.82 -10.27 -1.33
C LYS A 155 -11.90 -10.58 -2.51
N ASP A 156 -12.41 -11.39 -3.44
CA ASP A 156 -11.76 -11.67 -4.71
C ASP A 156 -12.03 -10.53 -5.70
N ARG A 157 -11.13 -10.36 -6.67
CA ARG A 157 -11.32 -9.41 -7.76
C ARG A 157 -10.56 -9.83 -9.01
N ASP A 158 -11.07 -9.43 -10.15
CA ASP A 158 -10.45 -9.58 -11.46
C ASP A 158 -9.75 -8.28 -11.86
N VAL A 159 -8.54 -8.39 -12.39
CA VAL A 159 -7.78 -7.26 -12.92
C VAL A 159 -7.41 -7.54 -14.37
N PRO A 160 -7.51 -6.57 -15.29
CA PRO A 160 -7.13 -6.76 -16.68
C PRO A 160 -5.69 -7.29 -16.85
N LEU A 161 -5.53 -8.25 -17.73
CA LEU A 161 -4.25 -8.82 -18.14
C LEU A 161 -3.82 -8.21 -19.48
N CYS A 162 -2.80 -7.36 -19.49
CA CYS A 162 -2.32 -6.80 -20.74
C CYS A 162 -1.47 -7.81 -21.54
N PRO A 163 -1.45 -7.72 -22.90
CA PRO A 163 -0.69 -8.64 -23.75
C PRO A 163 0.79 -8.71 -23.39
N LYS A 164 1.46 -7.59 -23.11
CA LYS A 164 2.86 -7.54 -22.70
C LYS A 164 3.14 -8.36 -21.44
N LEU A 165 2.26 -8.27 -20.44
CA LEU A 165 2.41 -9.08 -19.23
C LEU A 165 2.22 -10.56 -19.55
N LEU A 166 1.19 -10.92 -20.32
CA LEU A 166 0.93 -12.31 -20.70
C LEU A 166 2.12 -12.95 -21.42
N GLU A 167 2.76 -12.25 -22.35
CA GLU A 167 3.96 -12.72 -23.06
C GLU A 167 5.10 -13.01 -22.06
N THR A 168 5.42 -12.05 -21.19
CA THR A 168 6.45 -12.23 -20.17
C THR A 168 6.14 -13.38 -19.22
N LEU A 169 4.87 -13.53 -18.81
CA LEU A 169 4.45 -14.64 -17.95
C LEU A 169 4.54 -15.99 -18.66
N ARG A 170 4.22 -16.06 -19.94
CA ARG A 170 4.38 -17.28 -20.76
C ARG A 170 5.85 -17.67 -20.91
N GLU A 171 6.73 -16.70 -21.17
CA GLU A 171 8.18 -16.92 -21.22
C GLU A 171 8.70 -17.43 -19.88
N TYR A 172 8.36 -16.75 -18.80
CA TYR A 172 8.70 -17.16 -17.44
C TYR A 172 8.18 -18.56 -17.10
N TRP A 173 6.94 -18.88 -17.45
CA TRP A 173 6.34 -20.19 -17.20
C TRP A 173 7.01 -21.30 -18.01
N ARG A 174 7.36 -21.08 -19.29
CA ARG A 174 8.10 -22.06 -20.09
C ARG A 174 9.44 -22.43 -19.46
N TRP A 175 10.11 -21.45 -18.87
CA TRP A 175 11.37 -21.66 -18.15
C TRP A 175 11.17 -22.40 -16.83
N ARG A 176 10.15 -22.02 -16.03
CA ARG A 176 9.95 -22.57 -14.69
C ARG A 176 9.09 -23.84 -14.65
N LYS A 177 8.13 -23.98 -15.56
CA LYS A 177 7.17 -25.10 -15.67
C LYS A 177 6.45 -25.43 -14.35
N SER A 178 6.14 -24.41 -13.57
CA SER A 178 5.41 -24.56 -12.30
C SER A 178 3.98 -25.02 -12.54
N LYS A 179 3.50 -25.96 -11.72
CA LYS A 179 2.13 -26.49 -11.80
C LYS A 179 1.13 -25.73 -10.92
N THR A 180 1.58 -25.15 -9.83
CA THR A 180 0.68 -24.55 -8.81
C THR A 180 0.93 -23.06 -8.68
N TRP A 181 2.10 -22.66 -8.20
CA TRP A 181 2.40 -21.26 -7.92
C TRP A 181 2.99 -20.59 -9.16
N LEU A 182 2.50 -19.40 -9.51
CA LEU A 182 3.08 -18.64 -10.63
C LEU A 182 4.55 -18.31 -10.33
N PHE A 183 4.84 -17.93 -9.08
CA PHE A 183 6.19 -17.66 -8.60
C PHE A 183 6.61 -18.69 -7.54
N PRO A 184 7.11 -19.86 -7.95
CA PRO A 184 7.54 -20.89 -7.00
C PRO A 184 8.87 -20.53 -6.33
N GLN A 185 9.07 -21.01 -5.10
CA GLN A 185 10.34 -20.89 -4.39
C GLN A 185 11.42 -21.74 -5.06
N ILE A 186 12.63 -21.17 -5.24
CA ILE A 186 13.79 -21.87 -5.79
C ILE A 186 14.60 -22.49 -4.63
N GLY A 187 15.03 -23.73 -4.78
CA GLY A 187 16.11 -24.31 -3.98
C GLY A 187 15.76 -24.88 -2.61
N SER A 188 14.50 -25.04 -2.25
CA SER A 188 14.15 -25.77 -1.03
C SER A 188 13.96 -27.25 -1.32
N ARG A 189 14.87 -28.10 -0.85
CA ARG A 189 14.78 -29.57 -0.93
C ARG A 189 13.33 -30.03 -0.64
N GLY A 190 12.55 -30.37 -1.67
CA GLY A 190 11.21 -30.92 -1.57
C GLY A 190 10.10 -29.99 -1.04
N LYS A 191 10.35 -28.72 -0.75
CA LYS A 191 9.31 -27.75 -0.33
C LYS A 191 8.67 -27.10 -1.55
N THR A 192 7.45 -27.52 -1.84
CA THR A 192 6.56 -26.89 -2.84
C THR A 192 5.92 -25.65 -2.25
N GLY A 193 6.65 -24.54 -2.24
CA GLY A 193 6.16 -23.25 -1.73
C GLY A 193 6.21 -22.17 -2.81
N HIS A 194 5.59 -21.03 -2.49
CA HIS A 194 5.73 -19.80 -3.28
C HIS A 194 6.90 -18.96 -2.77
N ILE A 195 7.34 -17.97 -3.56
CA ILE A 195 8.35 -16.99 -3.15
C ILE A 195 7.92 -16.25 -1.88
N THR A 196 8.89 -15.68 -1.17
CA THR A 196 8.63 -14.91 0.04
C THR A 196 8.35 -13.43 -0.29
N ALA A 197 7.73 -12.74 0.65
CA ALA A 197 7.56 -11.28 0.57
C ALA A 197 8.90 -10.54 0.46
N HIS A 198 9.98 -11.11 1.03
CA HIS A 198 11.34 -10.58 0.90
C HIS A 198 11.86 -10.68 -0.54
N THR A 199 11.61 -11.81 -1.23
CA THR A 199 12.01 -11.99 -2.64
C THR A 199 11.41 -10.91 -3.53
N VAL A 200 10.12 -10.57 -3.31
CA VAL A 200 9.43 -9.51 -4.07
C VAL A 200 10.03 -8.14 -3.77
N TRP A 201 10.29 -7.85 -2.50
CA TRP A 201 10.94 -6.61 -2.11
C TRP A 201 12.35 -6.51 -2.71
N TYR A 202 13.12 -7.58 -2.65
CA TYR A 202 14.48 -7.66 -3.18
C TYR A 202 14.52 -7.41 -4.70
N ALA A 203 13.56 -7.96 -5.45
CA ALA A 203 13.43 -7.71 -6.89
C ALA A 203 13.25 -6.21 -7.19
N CYS A 204 12.39 -5.51 -6.42
CA CYS A 204 12.20 -4.07 -6.57
C CYS A 204 13.47 -3.27 -6.21
N ASP A 205 14.12 -3.60 -5.10
CA ASP A 205 15.31 -2.90 -4.60
C ASP A 205 16.51 -3.06 -5.53
N GLN A 206 16.78 -4.29 -6.00
CA GLN A 206 17.87 -4.56 -6.95
C GLN A 206 17.63 -3.89 -8.31
N ALA A 207 16.43 -4.00 -8.86
CA ALA A 207 16.12 -3.35 -10.13
C ALA A 207 16.25 -1.82 -10.04
N ALA A 208 15.83 -1.22 -8.92
CA ALA A 208 15.99 0.23 -8.70
C ALA A 208 17.45 0.66 -8.65
N ARG A 209 18.32 -0.15 -8.01
CA ARG A 209 19.77 0.10 -7.97
C ARG A 209 20.40 -0.03 -9.36
N HIS A 210 20.07 -1.08 -10.10
CA HIS A 210 20.61 -1.31 -11.46
C HIS A 210 20.11 -0.22 -12.43
N ALA A 211 18.89 0.28 -12.26
CA ALA A 211 18.36 1.40 -13.04
C ALA A 211 18.95 2.76 -12.63
N GLY A 212 19.77 2.84 -11.58
CA GLY A 212 20.33 4.10 -11.08
C GLY A 212 19.28 5.05 -10.46
N LEU A 213 18.12 4.53 -10.06
CA LEU A 213 17.06 5.36 -9.50
C LEU A 213 17.45 5.87 -8.10
N LYS A 214 17.41 7.19 -7.91
CA LYS A 214 17.69 7.82 -6.61
C LYS A 214 16.63 7.51 -5.54
N LYS A 215 15.46 7.05 -5.96
CA LYS A 215 14.33 6.69 -5.09
C LYS A 215 14.42 5.21 -4.71
N ARG A 216 14.19 4.91 -3.43
CA ARG A 216 14.03 3.52 -2.99
C ARG A 216 12.68 2.99 -3.44
N VAL A 217 12.66 2.08 -4.42
CA VAL A 217 11.43 1.51 -4.95
C VAL A 217 10.95 0.32 -4.11
N SER A 218 9.67 0.30 -3.80
CA SER A 218 9.02 -0.80 -3.07
C SER A 218 7.79 -1.31 -3.82
N PRO A 219 7.29 -2.53 -3.53
CA PRO A 219 6.04 -3.03 -4.11
C PRO A 219 4.85 -2.09 -3.90
N HIS A 220 4.78 -1.42 -2.74
CA HIS A 220 3.74 -0.43 -2.47
C HIS A 220 3.87 0.83 -3.34
N MET A 221 5.10 1.26 -3.61
CA MET A 221 5.31 2.39 -4.51
C MET A 221 4.86 2.07 -5.93
N LEU A 222 5.17 0.88 -6.46
CA LEU A 222 4.66 0.43 -7.77
C LEU A 222 3.14 0.40 -7.82
N ARG A 223 2.51 -0.08 -6.75
CA ARG A 223 1.04 -0.08 -6.63
C ARG A 223 0.47 1.35 -6.60
N HIS A 224 1.09 2.29 -5.89
CA HIS A 224 0.68 3.70 -5.89
C HIS A 224 0.88 4.34 -7.27
N SER A 225 2.01 4.07 -7.94
CA SER A 225 2.27 4.54 -9.29
C SER A 225 1.24 4.01 -10.29
N PHE A 226 0.87 2.72 -10.20
CA PHE A 226 -0.19 2.14 -11.03
C PHE A 226 -1.51 2.90 -10.89
N ALA A 227 -1.98 3.14 -9.66
CA ALA A 227 -3.24 3.84 -9.41
C ALA A 227 -3.18 5.30 -9.88
N THR A 228 -2.06 6.00 -9.65
CA THR A 228 -1.87 7.38 -10.11
C THR A 228 -1.86 7.46 -11.63
N HIS A 229 -1.13 6.56 -12.31
CA HIS A 229 -1.07 6.53 -13.76
C HIS A 229 -2.41 6.13 -14.40
N LEU A 230 -3.20 5.25 -13.75
CA LEU A 230 -4.57 4.98 -14.21
C LEU A 230 -5.43 6.24 -14.16
N LEU A 231 -5.38 7.00 -13.07
CA LEU A 231 -6.11 8.25 -12.92
C LEU A 231 -5.67 9.28 -13.97
N GLU A 232 -4.36 9.42 -14.21
CA GLU A 232 -3.78 10.30 -15.21
C GLU A 232 -4.19 9.91 -16.64
N ASN A 233 -4.43 8.62 -16.88
CA ASN A 233 -4.94 8.10 -18.14
C ASN A 233 -6.47 8.15 -18.25
N GLY A 234 -7.17 8.76 -17.28
CA GLY A 234 -8.60 9.03 -17.34
C GLY A 234 -9.50 7.96 -16.69
N ALA A 235 -8.95 6.99 -15.99
CA ALA A 235 -9.77 6.06 -15.22
C ALA A 235 -10.45 6.79 -14.05
N ASP A 236 -11.71 6.48 -13.77
CA ASP A 236 -12.44 7.03 -12.64
C ASP A 236 -12.04 6.40 -11.31
N LEU A 237 -12.31 7.10 -10.21
CA LEU A 237 -11.97 6.61 -8.87
C LEU A 237 -12.66 5.30 -8.48
N PRO A 238 -13.96 5.07 -8.78
CA PRO A 238 -14.61 3.79 -8.54
C PRO A 238 -13.92 2.63 -9.24
N THR A 239 -13.54 2.78 -10.49
CA THR A 239 -12.78 1.77 -11.24
C THR A 239 -11.44 1.48 -10.57
N ILE A 240 -10.68 2.53 -10.18
CA ILE A 240 -9.41 2.38 -9.47
C ILE A 240 -9.64 1.69 -8.13
N GLN A 241 -10.69 2.03 -7.38
CA GLN A 241 -11.04 1.39 -6.11
C GLN A 241 -11.24 -0.11 -6.26
N ILE A 242 -12.01 -0.53 -7.28
CA ILE A 242 -12.27 -1.95 -7.58
C ILE A 242 -10.95 -2.67 -7.93
N LEU A 243 -10.18 -2.14 -8.87
CA LEU A 243 -8.91 -2.74 -9.30
C LEU A 243 -7.91 -2.86 -8.15
N MET A 244 -7.85 -1.86 -7.29
CA MET A 244 -6.97 -1.84 -6.11
C MET A 244 -7.50 -2.73 -4.98
N GLY A 245 -8.79 -3.08 -4.96
CA GLY A 245 -9.44 -3.81 -3.86
C GLY A 245 -9.35 -3.01 -2.55
N HIS A 246 -9.71 -1.72 -2.62
CA HIS A 246 -9.88 -0.87 -1.44
C HIS A 246 -11.27 -1.06 -0.87
N ALA A 247 -11.36 -1.21 0.46
CA ALA A 247 -12.65 -1.42 1.14
C ALA A 247 -13.53 -0.16 1.11
N ASP A 248 -12.89 1.01 1.10
CA ASP A 248 -13.54 2.32 1.09
C ASP A 248 -12.90 3.25 0.05
N LEU A 249 -13.63 4.30 -0.31
CA LEU A 249 -13.19 5.28 -1.30
C LEU A 249 -12.10 6.22 -0.74
N GLU A 250 -12.06 6.40 0.58
CA GLU A 250 -11.08 7.27 1.25
C GLU A 250 -9.65 6.83 0.95
N ALA A 251 -9.40 5.50 0.95
CA ALA A 251 -8.10 4.94 0.59
C ALA A 251 -7.71 5.21 -0.88
N THR A 252 -8.68 5.48 -1.76
CA THR A 252 -8.45 5.76 -3.19
C THR A 252 -8.34 7.27 -3.46
N SER A 253 -9.02 8.10 -2.67
CA SER A 253 -9.03 9.57 -2.85
C SER A 253 -7.64 10.21 -2.74
N ILE A 254 -6.69 9.55 -2.07
CA ILE A 254 -5.30 10.00 -1.98
C ILE A 254 -4.64 10.20 -3.35
N TYR A 255 -5.10 9.47 -4.39
CA TYR A 255 -4.56 9.58 -5.73
C TYR A 255 -5.00 10.86 -6.46
N LEU A 256 -6.11 11.49 -6.05
CA LEU A 256 -6.50 12.81 -6.58
C LEU A 256 -5.44 13.88 -6.31
N HIS A 257 -4.80 13.82 -5.13
CA HIS A 257 -3.73 14.75 -4.78
C HIS A 257 -2.39 14.47 -5.49
N LEU A 258 -2.26 13.30 -6.12
CA LEU A 258 -1.06 12.87 -6.83
C LEU A 258 -1.12 13.18 -8.32
N SER A 259 -2.33 13.23 -8.91
CA SER A 259 -2.53 13.42 -10.35
C SER A 259 -2.59 14.92 -10.71
N ARG A 260 -1.50 15.45 -11.27
CA ARG A 260 -1.46 16.81 -11.82
C ARG A 260 -2.38 16.96 -13.02
N ARG A 261 -2.42 15.97 -13.92
CA ARG A 261 -3.26 15.99 -15.13
C ARG A 261 -4.75 16.06 -14.82
N HIS A 262 -5.19 15.48 -13.70
CA HIS A 262 -6.59 15.56 -13.28
C HIS A 262 -6.97 17.00 -12.90
N LEU A 263 -6.08 17.72 -12.21
CA LEU A 263 -6.28 19.14 -11.88
C LEU A 263 -6.21 20.04 -13.13
N GLU A 264 -5.28 19.77 -14.03
CA GLU A 264 -5.11 20.54 -15.27
C GLU A 264 -6.28 20.38 -16.27
N LYS A 265 -6.94 19.22 -16.26
CA LYS A 265 -8.13 18.95 -17.09
C LYS A 265 -9.43 19.47 -16.49
N THR A 266 -9.41 19.98 -15.26
CA THR A 266 -10.59 20.57 -14.63
C THR A 266 -10.85 21.93 -15.25
N ILE A 267 -11.86 22.01 -16.10
CA ILE A 267 -12.28 23.28 -16.74
C ILE A 267 -12.80 24.19 -15.64
N ASN A 268 -12.25 25.39 -15.55
CA ASN A 268 -12.74 26.39 -14.60
C ASN A 268 -14.18 26.78 -15.01
N PRO A 269 -15.17 26.67 -14.10
CA PRO A 269 -16.55 27.06 -14.40
C PRO A 269 -16.68 28.47 -14.97
N LEU A 270 -15.73 29.36 -14.68
CA LEU A 270 -15.68 30.72 -15.19
C LEU A 270 -15.52 30.75 -16.73
N GLU A 271 -14.87 29.74 -17.33
CA GLU A 271 -14.67 29.68 -18.79
C GLU A 271 -15.98 29.45 -19.55
N HIS A 272 -17.01 28.92 -18.90
CA HIS A 272 -18.33 28.69 -19.47
C HIS A 272 -19.29 29.87 -19.22
N LEU A 273 -18.86 30.88 -18.47
CA LEU A 273 -19.71 32.05 -18.20
C LEU A 273 -19.51 33.10 -19.28
N THR A 274 -20.60 33.45 -19.97
CA THR A 274 -20.63 34.61 -20.85
C THR A 274 -20.70 35.90 -20.01
N ILE A 275 -19.54 36.44 -19.63
CA ILE A 275 -19.46 37.66 -18.84
C ILE A 275 -19.36 38.85 -19.82
N SER A 276 -20.40 39.69 -19.87
CA SER A 276 -20.38 40.92 -20.63
C SER A 276 -19.38 41.89 -19.99
N GLY A 277 -18.26 42.20 -20.70
CA GLY A 277 -17.31 43.20 -20.23
C GLY A 277 -15.84 42.77 -20.14
N VAL A 278 -15.49 41.56 -20.52
CA VAL A 278 -14.08 41.14 -20.66
C VAL A 278 -13.58 41.62 -22.02
N GLY A 279 -13.32 42.89 -22.15
CA GLY A 279 -12.82 43.54 -23.38
C GLY A 279 -12.62 45.05 -23.23
N GLU A 280 -13.19 45.65 -22.20
CA GLU A 280 -12.98 47.07 -21.91
C GLU A 280 -12.22 47.24 -20.58
N THR A 281 -10.92 47.10 -20.67
CA THR A 281 -9.95 47.24 -19.56
C THR A 281 -9.80 48.69 -19.09
N ASN A 282 -10.86 49.48 -18.94
CA ASN A 282 -10.65 50.85 -18.45
C ASN A 282 -11.79 51.46 -17.58
N ARG A 283 -12.78 50.66 -17.11
CA ARG A 283 -13.85 51.26 -16.28
C ARG A 283 -13.57 51.33 -14.79
N PHE A 284 -12.57 50.63 -14.31
CA PHE A 284 -12.36 50.52 -12.85
C PHE A 284 -11.20 51.33 -12.27
N TYR A 285 -10.47 52.10 -13.10
CA TYR A 285 -9.29 52.88 -12.66
C TYR A 285 -9.41 54.39 -12.83
N HIS A 286 -10.61 54.97 -12.89
CA HIS A 286 -10.77 56.39 -12.72
C HIS A 286 -10.96 56.76 -11.25
N ARG A 287 -9.86 57.04 -10.53
CA ARG A 287 -9.89 57.88 -9.33
C ARG A 287 -10.12 59.33 -9.77
N PRO A 288 -11.16 60.02 -9.28
CA PRO A 288 -11.26 61.48 -9.47
C PRO A 288 -10.12 62.14 -8.69
N ARG A 289 -9.30 62.93 -9.40
CA ARG A 289 -8.36 63.86 -8.76
C ARG A 289 -9.19 64.92 -8.03
N GLN A 290 -9.07 64.91 -6.71
CA GLN A 290 -9.53 66.04 -5.89
C GLN A 290 -8.60 67.26 -6.19
N LYS A 291 -9.24 68.41 -6.52
CA LYS A 291 -8.61 69.72 -6.49
C LYS A 291 -8.52 70.17 -5.04
#